data_4095b04a16bfcc7c0458f41551317a4d
#
_entry.id   4095b04a16bfcc7c0458f41551317a4d
#
_cell.length_a   1.000
_cell.length_b   1.000
_cell.length_c   1.000
_cell.angle_alpha   90.00
_cell.angle_beta   90.00
_cell.angle_gamma   90.00
#
_symmetry.space_group_name_H-M   'P 1'
#
loop_
_entity.id
_entity.type
_entity.pdbx_description
1 polymer ?
#
loop_
_entity_poly.entity_id
_entity_poly.type
_entity_poly.pdbx_seq_one_letter_code
_entity_poly.pdbx_strand_id
1 'polypeptide(L)'
;LRLVGSEMCIRDSSRLGADLLTVHAAGGRSMMEASLEGLGDAAETTRVIAITQLTSTSPEALKTEQLVDVPLVESVRNYAKLAQAAGLAGVVCSAHEAADIASVTGPNFLRVTPGIRPTGSAVGDQSRVATPGNAASMGSSAIVVGRPITKADDPVAAYHAIRDDWNAGRKA
;
A
#
# COMPACT_ATOMS: atom_id res chain seq x y z
N LEU A 1 4.94 0.85 -28.12
CA LEU A 1 4.36 2.06 -27.49
C LEU A 1 4.78 2.04 -26.03
N ARG A 2 5.80 2.84 -25.68
CA ARG A 2 6.21 3.02 -24.29
C ARG A 2 5.16 3.87 -23.58
N LEU A 3 4.82 3.51 -22.34
CA LEU A 3 3.98 4.32 -21.47
C LEU A 3 4.82 5.45 -20.88
N VAL A 4 5.13 6.43 -21.70
CA VAL A 4 6.09 7.53 -21.48
C VAL A 4 5.83 8.25 -20.15
N GLY A 5 4.57 8.38 -19.71
CA GLY A 5 4.22 9.10 -18.48
C GLY A 5 4.72 8.42 -17.21
N SER A 6 4.40 7.13 -17.01
CA SER A 6 4.77 6.41 -15.77
C SER A 6 6.28 6.21 -15.66
N GLU A 7 6.95 5.84 -16.75
CA GLU A 7 8.41 5.70 -16.80
C GLU A 7 9.11 7.03 -16.42
N MET A 8 8.66 8.15 -16.99
CA MET A 8 9.22 9.47 -16.69
C MET A 8 8.99 9.89 -15.24
N CYS A 9 7.77 9.75 -14.73
CA CYS A 9 7.45 10.13 -13.35
C CYS A 9 8.27 9.31 -12.33
N ILE A 10 8.44 8.01 -12.56
CA ILE A 10 9.25 7.15 -11.69
C ILE A 10 10.73 7.54 -11.77
N ARG A 11 11.27 7.80 -12.97
CA ARG A 11 12.65 8.25 -13.16
C ARG A 11 12.94 9.55 -12.42
N ASP A 12 12.03 10.52 -12.51
CA ASP A 12 12.21 11.80 -11.85
C ASP A 12 12.09 11.67 -10.32
N SER A 13 11.13 10.86 -9.84
CA SER A 13 10.93 10.62 -8.41
C SER A 13 12.08 9.82 -7.78
N SER A 14 12.67 8.86 -8.49
CA SER A 14 13.79 8.08 -7.98
C SER A 14 15.04 8.93 -7.71
N ARG A 15 15.24 10.01 -8.49
CA ARG A 15 16.33 10.97 -8.28
C ARG A 15 16.21 11.78 -6.98
N LEU A 16 15.03 11.78 -6.35
CA LEU A 16 14.80 12.41 -5.05
C LEU A 16 15.26 11.54 -3.88
N GLY A 17 15.75 10.32 -4.13
CA GLY A 17 16.22 9.40 -3.09
C GLY A 17 15.07 8.75 -2.29
N ALA A 18 13.90 8.56 -2.90
CA ALA A 18 12.78 7.88 -2.24
C ALA A 18 13.05 6.37 -2.13
N ASP A 19 12.79 5.77 -0.97
CA ASP A 19 12.90 4.32 -0.76
C ASP A 19 11.75 3.55 -1.42
N LEU A 20 10.55 4.15 -1.45
CA LEU A 20 9.35 3.55 -2.00
C LEU A 20 8.61 4.53 -2.92
N LEU A 21 8.27 4.07 -4.11
CA LEU A 21 7.39 4.77 -5.05
C LEU A 21 6.12 3.95 -5.28
N THR A 22 5.01 4.63 -5.48
CA THR A 22 3.70 3.98 -5.68
C THR A 22 3.16 4.23 -7.08
N VAL A 23 2.60 3.18 -7.67
CA VAL A 23 1.77 3.24 -8.88
C VAL A 23 0.41 2.59 -8.60
N HIS A 24 -0.58 2.76 -9.47
CA HIS A 24 -1.85 2.03 -9.35
C HIS A 24 -1.83 0.75 -10.17
N ALA A 25 -2.16 -0.40 -9.55
CA ALA A 25 -2.21 -1.69 -10.23
C ALA A 25 -3.23 -1.72 -11.40
N ALA A 26 -4.28 -0.89 -11.29
CA ALA A 26 -5.27 -0.69 -12.36
C ALA A 26 -4.66 -0.18 -13.69
N GLY A 27 -3.45 0.38 -13.67
CA GLY A 27 -2.70 0.71 -14.89
C GLY A 27 -2.24 -0.49 -15.71
N GLY A 28 -2.36 -1.70 -15.14
CA GLY A 28 -2.04 -2.95 -15.81
C GLY A 28 -0.54 -3.30 -15.78
N ARG A 29 -0.25 -4.52 -16.26
CA ARG A 29 1.09 -5.10 -16.18
C ARG A 29 2.14 -4.27 -16.91
N SER A 30 1.86 -3.86 -18.13
CA SER A 30 2.83 -3.09 -18.95
C SER A 30 3.21 -1.75 -18.32
N MET A 31 2.26 -1.09 -17.64
CA MET A 31 2.53 0.16 -16.91
C MET A 31 3.44 -0.10 -15.71
N MET A 32 3.22 -1.20 -14.98
CA MET A 32 4.04 -1.57 -13.82
C MET A 32 5.46 -1.97 -14.24
N GLU A 33 5.60 -2.73 -15.33
CA GLU A 33 6.92 -3.07 -15.91
C GLU A 33 7.68 -1.81 -16.38
N ALA A 34 7.00 -0.89 -17.09
CA ALA A 34 7.59 0.39 -17.49
C ALA A 34 8.01 1.27 -16.30
N SER A 35 7.29 1.15 -15.17
CA SER A 35 7.68 1.84 -13.93
C SER A 35 9.00 1.33 -13.36
N LEU A 36 9.24 0.01 -13.44
CA LEU A 36 10.53 -0.58 -13.03
C LEU A 36 11.66 -0.17 -13.98
N GLU A 37 11.42 -0.16 -15.30
CA GLU A 37 12.38 0.34 -16.28
C GLU A 37 12.76 1.81 -16.00
N GLY A 38 11.79 2.61 -15.53
CA GLY A 38 11.99 4.01 -15.17
C GLY A 38 12.96 4.24 -14.00
N LEU A 39 13.15 3.26 -13.11
CA LEU A 39 14.09 3.37 -12.00
C LEU A 39 15.55 3.48 -12.50
N GLY A 40 15.91 2.76 -13.56
CA GLY A 40 17.29 2.70 -14.02
C GLY A 40 18.25 2.31 -12.90
N ASP A 41 19.29 3.11 -12.69
CA ASP A 41 20.32 2.87 -11.64
C ASP A 41 19.77 2.95 -10.21
N ALA A 42 18.61 3.61 -10.01
CA ALA A 42 17.98 3.70 -8.69
C ALA A 42 17.26 2.40 -8.28
N ALA A 43 17.20 1.38 -9.12
CA ALA A 43 16.55 0.09 -8.82
C ALA A 43 17.19 -0.66 -7.62
N GLU A 44 18.45 -0.34 -7.26
CA GLU A 44 19.11 -0.93 -6.10
C GLU A 44 18.63 -0.31 -4.76
N THR A 45 18.15 0.93 -4.77
CA THR A 45 17.79 1.69 -3.56
C THR A 45 16.31 2.01 -3.47
N THR A 46 15.63 2.15 -4.60
CA THR A 46 14.21 2.51 -4.69
C THR A 46 13.37 1.30 -5.11
N ARG A 47 12.27 1.05 -4.41
CA ARG A 47 11.31 0.00 -4.74
C ARG A 47 10.01 0.59 -5.25
N VAL A 48 9.39 -0.07 -6.24
CA VAL A 48 8.04 0.28 -6.69
C VAL A 48 7.04 -0.70 -6.08
N ILE A 49 5.94 -0.17 -5.57
CA ILE A 49 4.79 -0.94 -5.06
C ILE A 49 3.51 -0.45 -5.74
N ALA A 50 2.49 -1.31 -5.84
CA ALA A 50 1.24 -0.95 -6.51
C ALA A 50 0.07 -0.80 -5.53
N ILE A 51 -0.73 0.25 -5.67
CA ILE A 51 -2.01 0.38 -4.98
C ILE A 51 -2.99 -0.61 -5.61
N THR A 52 -3.55 -1.52 -4.79
CA THR A 52 -4.56 -2.50 -5.22
C THR A 52 -5.92 -1.81 -5.36
N GLN A 53 -6.65 -1.71 -4.25
CA GLN A 53 -7.88 -0.91 -4.14
C GLN A 53 -7.74 0.07 -2.98
N LEU A 54 -8.28 1.27 -3.13
CA LEU A 54 -8.22 2.28 -2.06
C LEU A 54 -8.97 1.76 -0.84
N THR A 55 -8.48 2.07 0.36
CA THR A 55 -9.16 1.70 1.62
C THR A 55 -10.52 2.36 1.79
N SER A 56 -10.83 3.37 0.99
CA SER A 56 -12.16 4.01 0.88
C SER A 56 -13.08 3.33 -0.14
N THR A 57 -12.57 2.47 -1.03
CA THR A 57 -13.40 1.78 -2.03
C THR A 57 -14.31 0.76 -1.36
N SER A 58 -15.61 0.96 -1.49
CA SER A 58 -16.62 -0.01 -1.07
C SER A 58 -16.88 -1.05 -2.16
N PRO A 59 -17.47 -2.23 -1.84
CA PRO A 59 -17.91 -3.19 -2.86
C PRO A 59 -18.88 -2.59 -3.87
N GLU A 60 -19.73 -1.67 -3.44
CA GLU A 60 -20.67 -0.97 -4.31
C GLU A 60 -19.95 -0.03 -5.29
N ALA A 61 -19.02 0.81 -4.78
CA ALA A 61 -18.22 1.70 -5.64
C ALA A 61 -17.35 0.91 -6.64
N LEU A 62 -16.81 -0.24 -6.22
CA LEU A 62 -16.08 -1.13 -7.12
C LEU A 62 -16.96 -1.56 -8.31
N LYS A 63 -18.21 -1.95 -8.03
CA LYS A 63 -19.14 -2.41 -9.07
C LYS A 63 -19.70 -1.28 -9.93
N THR A 64 -20.13 -0.18 -9.31
CA THR A 64 -20.90 0.87 -10.01
C THR A 64 -20.02 1.96 -10.62
N GLU A 65 -18.89 2.28 -9.99
CA GLU A 65 -18.01 3.36 -10.45
C GLU A 65 -16.81 2.84 -11.24
N GLN A 66 -16.25 1.69 -10.83
CA GLN A 66 -15.11 1.07 -11.53
C GLN A 66 -15.54 0.00 -12.54
N LEU A 67 -16.83 -0.40 -12.54
CA LEU A 67 -17.42 -1.42 -13.41
C LEU A 67 -16.72 -2.79 -13.27
N VAL A 68 -16.26 -3.11 -12.08
CA VAL A 68 -15.61 -4.39 -11.76
C VAL A 68 -16.61 -5.28 -11.04
N ASP A 69 -17.10 -6.31 -11.73
CA ASP A 69 -18.15 -7.22 -11.25
C ASP A 69 -17.55 -8.50 -10.63
N VAL A 70 -16.62 -8.31 -9.68
CA VAL A 70 -16.09 -9.38 -8.81
C VAL A 70 -16.05 -8.90 -7.37
N PRO A 71 -16.01 -9.79 -6.37
CA PRO A 71 -15.82 -9.40 -4.97
C PRO A 71 -14.56 -8.56 -4.78
N LEU A 72 -14.61 -7.57 -3.89
CA LEU A 72 -13.48 -6.67 -3.62
C LEU A 72 -12.19 -7.44 -3.28
N VAL A 73 -12.29 -8.50 -2.48
CA VAL A 73 -11.14 -9.33 -2.11
C VAL A 73 -10.51 -10.03 -3.31
N GLU A 74 -11.31 -10.44 -4.29
CA GLU A 74 -10.79 -11.04 -5.52
C GLU A 74 -10.08 -10.02 -6.41
N SER A 75 -10.64 -8.82 -6.54
CA SER A 75 -9.97 -7.71 -7.22
C SER A 75 -8.61 -7.40 -6.59
N VAL A 76 -8.55 -7.31 -5.26
CA VAL A 76 -7.31 -7.06 -4.52
C VAL A 76 -6.29 -8.18 -4.73
N ARG A 77 -6.69 -9.45 -4.61
CA ARG A 77 -5.83 -10.62 -4.87
C ARG A 77 -5.28 -10.64 -6.29
N ASN A 78 -6.14 -10.33 -7.27
CA ASN A 78 -5.73 -10.27 -8.67
C ASN A 78 -4.70 -9.18 -8.91
N TYR A 79 -4.91 -7.98 -8.39
CA TYR A 79 -3.94 -6.89 -8.49
C TYR A 79 -2.61 -7.21 -7.77
N ALA A 80 -2.65 -7.88 -6.62
CA ALA A 80 -1.43 -8.29 -5.92
C ALA A 80 -0.61 -9.31 -6.75
N LYS A 81 -1.27 -10.32 -7.33
CA LYS A 81 -0.63 -11.28 -8.23
C LYS A 81 -0.07 -10.60 -9.48
N LEU A 82 -0.82 -9.65 -10.07
CA LEU A 82 -0.39 -8.92 -11.25
C LEU A 82 0.85 -8.06 -10.95
N ALA A 83 0.86 -7.38 -9.80
CA ALA A 83 2.00 -6.58 -9.35
C ALA A 83 3.24 -7.46 -9.12
N GLN A 84 3.07 -8.63 -8.50
CA GLN A 84 4.15 -9.59 -8.30
C GLN A 84 4.68 -10.13 -9.64
N ALA A 85 3.78 -10.50 -10.56
CA ALA A 85 4.16 -10.99 -11.89
C ALA A 85 4.85 -9.93 -12.75
N ALA A 86 4.59 -8.64 -12.50
CA ALA A 86 5.30 -7.52 -13.11
C ALA A 86 6.66 -7.23 -12.45
N GLY A 87 7.01 -7.90 -11.34
CA GLY A 87 8.28 -7.74 -10.63
C GLY A 87 8.29 -6.64 -9.56
N LEU A 88 7.14 -6.07 -9.18
CA LEU A 88 7.07 -5.06 -8.13
C LEU A 88 7.42 -5.67 -6.76
N ALA A 89 7.92 -4.83 -5.85
CA ALA A 89 8.33 -5.24 -4.51
C ALA A 89 7.16 -5.49 -3.54
N GLY A 90 5.96 -5.02 -3.85
CA GLY A 90 4.82 -5.14 -2.97
C GLY A 90 3.59 -4.37 -3.44
N VAL A 91 2.65 -4.24 -2.53
CA VAL A 91 1.40 -3.50 -2.75
C VAL A 91 1.04 -2.61 -1.58
N VAL A 92 0.20 -1.62 -1.87
CA VAL A 92 -0.57 -0.86 -0.87
C VAL A 92 -1.95 -1.52 -0.77
N CYS A 93 -2.35 -1.91 0.45
CA CYS A 93 -3.60 -2.62 0.72
C CYS A 93 -4.14 -2.28 2.12
N SER A 94 -5.38 -2.64 2.41
CA SER A 94 -5.91 -2.61 3.77
C SER A 94 -5.23 -3.64 4.67
N ALA A 95 -5.15 -3.38 5.99
CA ALA A 95 -4.68 -4.36 6.96
C ALA A 95 -5.49 -5.67 6.90
N HIS A 96 -6.80 -5.57 6.68
CA HIS A 96 -7.71 -6.72 6.57
C HIS A 96 -7.42 -7.62 5.35
N GLU A 97 -6.67 -7.14 4.37
CA GLU A 97 -6.29 -7.85 3.15
C GLU A 97 -4.88 -8.43 3.22
N ALA A 98 -4.07 -8.02 4.22
CA ALA A 98 -2.65 -8.34 4.27
C ALA A 98 -2.36 -9.86 4.32
N ALA A 99 -3.09 -10.61 5.14
CA ALA A 99 -2.95 -12.07 5.23
C ALA A 99 -3.36 -12.77 3.93
N ASP A 100 -4.45 -12.33 3.31
CA ASP A 100 -4.92 -12.85 2.02
C ASP A 100 -3.90 -12.64 0.91
N ILE A 101 -3.31 -11.44 0.84
CA ILE A 101 -2.25 -11.12 -0.12
C ILE A 101 -1.03 -12.00 0.13
N ALA A 102 -0.59 -12.15 1.39
CA ALA A 102 0.53 -13.01 1.74
C ALA A 102 0.32 -14.47 1.29
N SER A 103 -0.91 -14.97 1.37
CA SER A 103 -1.25 -16.34 0.96
C SER A 103 -1.08 -16.59 -0.55
N VAL A 104 -1.20 -15.54 -1.38
CA VAL A 104 -1.13 -15.65 -2.85
C VAL A 104 0.17 -15.12 -3.46
N THR A 105 0.97 -14.36 -2.68
CA THR A 105 2.24 -13.76 -3.16
C THR A 105 3.46 -14.18 -2.35
N GLY A 106 3.24 -14.82 -1.19
CA GLY A 106 4.30 -15.22 -0.28
C GLY A 106 4.70 -14.14 0.75
N PRO A 107 5.52 -14.52 1.74
CA PRO A 107 5.80 -13.68 2.91
C PRO A 107 6.67 -12.46 2.61
N ASN A 108 7.53 -12.51 1.61
CA ASN A 108 8.49 -11.46 1.30
C ASN A 108 7.91 -10.31 0.46
N PHE A 109 6.71 -10.48 -0.10
CA PHE A 109 6.03 -9.45 -0.87
C PHE A 109 5.49 -8.37 0.08
N LEU A 110 5.89 -7.11 -0.09
CA LEU A 110 5.53 -6.03 0.83
C LEU A 110 4.03 -5.73 0.82
N ARG A 111 3.48 -5.53 1.99
CA ARG A 111 2.09 -5.11 2.24
C ARG A 111 2.12 -3.84 3.07
N VAL A 112 2.06 -2.71 2.38
CA VAL A 112 2.11 -1.36 2.99
C VAL A 112 0.68 -0.90 3.23
N THR A 113 0.36 -0.59 4.48
CA THR A 113 -1.04 -0.40 4.89
C THR A 113 -1.32 1.02 5.37
N PRO A 114 -2.08 1.80 4.61
CA PRO A 114 -2.69 3.06 5.07
C PRO A 114 -3.97 2.81 5.87
N GLY A 115 -4.64 3.89 6.27
CA GLY A 115 -5.91 3.78 7.02
C GLY A 115 -5.71 3.42 8.50
N ILE A 116 -4.53 3.68 9.03
CA ILE A 116 -4.20 3.37 10.42
C ILE A 116 -4.74 4.44 11.36
N ARG A 117 -5.42 3.99 12.41
CA ARG A 117 -6.01 4.83 13.46
C ARG A 117 -5.70 4.25 14.84
N PRO A 118 -4.92 4.93 15.66
CA PRO A 118 -4.78 4.59 17.08
C PRO A 118 -6.14 4.51 17.77
N THR A 119 -6.24 3.73 18.82
CA THR A 119 -7.46 3.62 19.63
C THR A 119 -7.93 5.00 20.09
N GLY A 120 -9.22 5.29 19.91
CA GLY A 120 -9.82 6.60 20.27
C GLY A 120 -9.67 7.70 19.20
N SER A 121 -8.93 7.46 18.11
CA SER A 121 -8.83 8.44 17.03
C SER A 121 -10.05 8.47 16.13
N ALA A 122 -10.38 9.65 15.57
CA ALA A 122 -11.46 9.77 14.59
C ALA A 122 -11.18 8.96 13.31
N VAL A 123 -12.16 8.19 12.87
CA VAL A 123 -12.08 7.34 11.67
C VAL A 123 -11.96 8.17 10.40
N GLY A 124 -12.70 9.30 10.33
CA GLY A 124 -12.73 10.20 9.18
C GLY A 124 -13.37 9.53 7.95
N ASP A 125 -12.74 9.69 6.80
CA ASP A 125 -13.15 9.16 5.48
C ASP A 125 -12.77 7.68 5.25
N GLN A 126 -12.10 7.04 6.22
CA GLN A 126 -11.63 5.67 6.07
C GLN A 126 -12.71 4.67 6.54
N SER A 127 -13.10 3.74 5.66
CA SER A 127 -14.09 2.70 5.95
C SER A 127 -13.46 1.42 6.51
N ARG A 128 -12.18 1.17 6.23
CA ARG A 128 -11.45 -0.05 6.60
C ARG A 128 -10.20 0.31 7.41
N VAL A 129 -10.41 0.64 8.70
CA VAL A 129 -9.35 1.07 9.62
C VAL A 129 -8.83 -0.08 10.48
N ALA A 130 -7.57 0.03 10.91
CA ALA A 130 -6.95 -0.83 11.90
C ALA A 130 -6.09 -0.01 12.86
N THR A 131 -5.89 -0.48 14.09
CA THR A 131 -4.86 0.09 14.97
C THR A 131 -3.46 -0.31 14.50
N PRO A 132 -2.40 0.40 14.89
CA PRO A 132 -1.03 0.01 14.55
C PRO A 132 -0.72 -1.44 14.92
N GLY A 133 -1.00 -1.85 16.17
CA GLY A 133 -0.76 -3.21 16.65
C GLY A 133 -1.57 -4.26 15.88
N ASN A 134 -2.85 -3.99 15.61
CA ASN A 134 -3.68 -4.90 14.81
C ASN A 134 -3.17 -5.06 13.39
N ALA A 135 -2.76 -3.96 12.74
CA ALA A 135 -2.20 -4.05 11.39
C ALA A 135 -0.93 -4.91 11.36
N ALA A 136 -0.08 -4.81 12.38
CA ALA A 136 1.10 -5.65 12.53
C ALA A 136 0.74 -7.14 12.66
N SER A 137 -0.17 -7.48 13.57
CA SER A 137 -0.62 -8.87 13.80
C SER A 137 -1.36 -9.47 12.62
N MET A 138 -2.04 -8.65 11.79
CA MET A 138 -2.68 -9.05 10.54
C MET A 138 -1.71 -9.29 9.38
N GLY A 139 -0.40 -9.03 9.56
CA GLY A 139 0.63 -9.32 8.57
C GLY A 139 1.00 -8.16 7.64
N SER A 140 0.67 -6.93 7.99
CA SER A 140 1.20 -5.75 7.29
C SER A 140 2.73 -5.69 7.44
N SER A 141 3.45 -5.34 6.37
CA SER A 141 4.92 -5.19 6.39
C SER A 141 5.35 -3.82 6.87
N ALA A 142 4.53 -2.79 6.61
CA ALA A 142 4.71 -1.42 7.03
C ALA A 142 3.35 -0.71 7.10
N ILE A 143 3.28 0.38 7.84
CA ILE A 143 2.06 1.19 7.97
C ILE A 143 2.31 2.63 7.53
N VAL A 144 1.27 3.26 6.98
CA VAL A 144 1.27 4.69 6.63
C VAL A 144 0.30 5.41 7.56
N VAL A 145 0.85 6.34 8.36
CA VAL A 145 0.06 7.12 9.31
C VAL A 145 0.22 8.61 9.02
N GLY A 146 -0.87 9.25 8.63
CA GLY A 146 -0.90 10.68 8.33
C GLY A 146 -1.53 11.49 9.48
N ARG A 147 -2.82 11.79 9.36
CA ARG A 147 -3.55 12.68 10.28
C ARG A 147 -3.38 12.41 11.77
N PRO A 148 -3.34 11.15 12.26
CA PRO A 148 -3.09 10.89 13.67
C PRO A 148 -1.76 11.44 14.20
N ILE A 149 -0.78 11.65 13.34
CA ILE A 149 0.50 12.30 13.68
C ILE A 149 0.43 13.79 13.35
N THR A 150 0.10 14.14 12.11
CA THR A 150 0.25 15.51 11.60
C THR A 150 -0.75 16.52 12.20
N LYS A 151 -1.84 16.04 12.81
CA LYS A 151 -2.85 16.85 13.50
C LYS A 151 -2.85 16.66 15.02
N ALA A 152 -1.88 15.94 15.58
CA ALA A 152 -1.71 15.80 17.00
C ALA A 152 -1.13 17.10 17.61
N ASP A 153 -1.50 17.42 18.86
CA ASP A 153 -0.92 18.55 19.58
C ASP A 153 0.60 18.36 19.78
N ASP A 154 1.03 17.11 20.01
CA ASP A 154 2.44 16.69 19.99
C ASP A 154 2.66 15.58 18.95
N PRO A 155 3.09 15.93 17.73
CA PRO A 155 3.33 14.94 16.66
C PRO A 155 4.43 13.94 16.99
N VAL A 156 5.44 14.32 17.78
CA VAL A 156 6.55 13.44 18.15
C VAL A 156 6.08 12.38 19.16
N ALA A 157 5.35 12.76 20.17
CA ALA A 157 4.74 11.83 21.12
C ALA A 157 3.76 10.88 20.42
N ALA A 158 2.92 11.41 19.51
CA ALA A 158 2.00 10.60 18.70
C ALA A 158 2.74 9.57 17.83
N TYR A 159 3.82 9.96 17.17
CA TYR A 159 4.66 9.04 16.39
C TYR A 159 5.23 7.92 17.28
N HIS A 160 5.78 8.26 18.43
CA HIS A 160 6.34 7.26 19.34
C HIS A 160 5.29 6.27 19.85
N ALA A 161 4.12 6.75 20.25
CA ALA A 161 3.02 5.88 20.70
C ALA A 161 2.57 4.91 19.59
N ILE A 162 2.44 5.39 18.35
CA ILE A 162 2.08 4.57 17.18
C ILE A 162 3.15 3.54 16.87
N ARG A 163 4.42 3.92 16.90
CA ARG A 163 5.56 3.01 16.70
C ARG A 163 5.58 1.91 17.76
N ASP A 164 5.34 2.26 19.00
CA ASP A 164 5.41 1.31 20.12
C ASP A 164 4.24 0.31 20.07
N ASP A 165 3.03 0.75 19.72
CA ASP A 165 1.87 -0.13 19.47
C ASP A 165 2.14 -1.06 18.27
N TRP A 166 2.68 -0.53 17.16
CA TRP A 166 3.10 -1.33 16.01
C TRP A 166 4.10 -2.41 16.38
N ASN A 167 5.13 -2.06 17.14
CA ASN A 167 6.18 -3.00 17.57
C ASN A 167 5.65 -4.06 18.55
N ALA A 168 4.68 -3.72 19.39
CA ALA A 168 4.01 -4.68 20.25
C ALA A 168 3.23 -5.74 19.45
N GLY A 169 2.47 -5.30 18.44
CA GLY A 169 1.70 -6.21 17.57
C GLY A 169 2.56 -7.13 16.69
N ARG A 170 3.82 -6.77 16.42
CA ARG A 170 4.77 -7.65 15.68
C ARG A 170 5.34 -8.79 16.51
N LYS A 171 5.22 -8.73 17.82
CA LYS A 171 5.76 -9.74 18.74
C LYS A 171 4.70 -10.76 19.18
N ALA A 172 3.44 -10.45 18.91
CA ALA A 172 2.30 -11.32 19.20
C ALA A 172 2.11 -12.34 18.06
#